data_2637bbe21fe59a8257a98dc72c7e3e51
#
_entry.id   2637bbe21fe59a8257a98dc72c7e3e51
#
_cell.length_a   1.000
_cell.length_b   1.000
_cell.length_c   1.000
_cell.angle_alpha   90.00
_cell.angle_beta   90.00
_cell.angle_gamma   90.00
#
_symmetry.space_group_name_H-M   'P 1'
#
loop_
_entity.id
_entity.type
_entity.pdbx_description
1 polymer ?
#
loop_
_entity_poly.entity_id
_entity_poly.type
_entity_poly.pdbx_seq_one_letter_code
_entity_poly.pdbx_strand_id
1 'polypeptide(L)'
;MKVLITGGGTGGHINPALAIAQKVRNENPSNEILYVGTKNGLESELVPKAGFEFKYVTAKYLRRKVSIENLKTLLASIKGVMEAMKIINEFKPDIVVGTGGYVCGPVVLAASLKKVPTMIHEQNVFPGITNKMLSKVVDVIGISFVEAEKYFSEEARKKLVMVGNPVRKDILTADRRKSRTKLNLRPDVIFIYSFGGSGGQLSLNEAIIDVIKKYNGQSNIKVIHVTGKKMYESFMENINSENIILKNNIEVLDYMYDAATALSASDIVIGSAGAITIAEITVIGVPSILIPKTYTAENHQEYNARALEKEGAAKVILEKDLDGNKLIKEIEEIIENKNVLKTMSLNSKRMANTDVENKIYEAMVNLINLKSKSNK
;
A
#
# COMPACT_ATOMS: atom_id res chain seq x y z
N MET A 1 14.47 -22.18 7.53
CA MET A 1 13.52 -22.47 6.43
C MET A 1 13.95 -21.76 5.15
N LYS A 2 13.51 -22.27 4.01
CA LYS A 2 13.72 -21.67 2.69
C LYS A 2 12.41 -21.03 2.20
N VAL A 3 12.41 -19.73 2.00
CA VAL A 3 11.22 -18.98 1.62
C VAL A 3 11.42 -18.36 0.23
N LEU A 4 10.53 -18.69 -0.69
CA LEU A 4 10.49 -18.03 -1.99
C LEU A 4 9.36 -16.98 -1.96
N ILE A 5 9.72 -15.73 -2.26
CA ILE A 5 8.78 -14.59 -2.26
C ILE A 5 8.62 -14.05 -3.67
N THR A 6 7.42 -13.66 -4.04
CA THR A 6 7.15 -13.07 -5.35
C THR A 6 6.12 -11.95 -5.24
N GLY A 7 6.38 -10.86 -5.94
CA GLY A 7 5.51 -9.70 -6.02
C GLY A 7 6.11 -8.67 -6.96
N GLY A 8 5.31 -7.92 -7.70
CA GLY A 8 5.91 -7.01 -8.65
C GLY A 8 4.94 -6.07 -9.35
N GLY A 9 5.51 -5.28 -10.25
CA GLY A 9 4.79 -4.31 -11.05
C GLY A 9 4.58 -2.95 -10.37
N THR A 10 4.31 -2.91 -9.07
CA THR A 10 4.12 -1.66 -8.31
C THR A 10 4.70 -1.75 -6.90
N GLY A 11 5.00 -0.61 -6.29
CA GLY A 11 5.43 -0.54 -4.88
C GLY A 11 4.40 -1.14 -3.91
N GLY A 12 3.10 -1.09 -4.25
CA GLY A 12 2.03 -1.69 -3.44
C GLY A 12 2.14 -3.20 -3.27
N HIS A 13 2.79 -3.90 -4.21
CA HIS A 13 3.06 -5.34 -4.09
C HIS A 13 4.49 -5.64 -3.61
N ILE A 14 5.46 -4.81 -4.01
CA ILE A 14 6.87 -5.02 -3.69
C ILE A 14 7.15 -4.74 -2.21
N ASN A 15 6.64 -3.64 -1.66
CA ASN A 15 6.90 -3.26 -0.28
C ASN A 15 6.38 -4.29 0.74
N PRO A 16 5.15 -4.83 0.64
CA PRO A 16 4.72 -5.93 1.49
C PRO A 16 5.61 -7.18 1.36
N ALA A 17 6.04 -7.52 0.15
CA ALA A 17 6.95 -8.64 -0.09
C ALA A 17 8.31 -8.45 0.61
N LEU A 18 8.87 -7.25 0.54
CA LEU A 18 10.12 -6.89 1.23
C LEU A 18 9.95 -6.89 2.75
N ALA A 19 8.82 -6.42 3.27
CA ALA A 19 8.53 -6.48 4.70
C ALA A 19 8.46 -7.92 5.20
N ILE A 20 7.79 -8.82 4.46
CA ILE A 20 7.73 -10.26 4.77
C ILE A 20 9.14 -10.87 4.73
N ALA A 21 9.93 -10.58 3.69
CA ALA A 21 11.31 -11.05 3.57
C ALA A 21 12.17 -10.61 4.77
N GLN A 22 12.07 -9.34 5.15
CA GLN A 22 12.81 -8.80 6.30
C GLN A 22 12.38 -9.44 7.62
N LYS A 23 11.07 -9.67 7.81
CA LYS A 23 10.55 -10.39 8.98
C LYS A 23 11.13 -11.79 9.08
N VAL A 24 11.09 -12.56 7.99
CA VAL A 24 11.64 -13.92 7.93
C VAL A 24 13.14 -13.94 8.26
N ARG A 25 13.91 -12.96 7.77
CA ARG A 25 15.34 -12.81 8.08
C ARG A 25 15.59 -12.46 9.55
N ASN A 26 14.77 -11.58 10.11
CA ASN A 26 14.90 -11.14 11.50
C ASN A 26 14.57 -12.26 12.50
N GLU A 27 13.62 -13.14 12.18
CA GLU A 27 13.27 -14.27 13.04
C GLU A 27 14.37 -15.30 13.14
N ASN A 28 15.05 -15.58 12.04
CA ASN A 28 16.24 -16.45 12.05
C ASN A 28 17.17 -16.08 10.90
N PRO A 29 18.36 -15.55 11.17
CA PRO A 29 19.35 -15.20 10.13
C PRO A 29 19.79 -16.38 9.24
N SER A 30 19.60 -17.63 9.66
CA SER A 30 19.86 -18.82 8.84
C SER A 30 18.76 -19.14 7.83
N ASN A 31 17.64 -18.39 7.82
CA ASN A 31 16.61 -18.55 6.81
C ASN A 31 17.13 -18.10 5.44
N GLU A 32 16.95 -18.96 4.44
CA GLU A 32 17.28 -18.64 3.05
C GLU A 32 16.06 -18.00 2.37
N ILE A 33 16.26 -16.85 1.77
CA ILE A 33 15.20 -16.08 1.12
C ILE A 33 15.58 -15.83 -0.33
N LEU A 34 14.73 -16.28 -1.25
CA LEU A 34 14.85 -16.00 -2.66
C LEU A 34 13.65 -15.20 -3.14
N TYR A 35 13.91 -14.05 -3.78
CA TYR A 35 12.86 -13.28 -4.41
C TYR A 35 12.79 -13.55 -5.91
N VAL A 36 11.57 -13.78 -6.43
CA VAL A 36 11.35 -14.00 -7.86
C VAL A 36 10.44 -12.90 -8.41
N GLY A 37 10.95 -12.18 -9.39
CA GLY A 37 10.27 -11.06 -10.06
C GLY A 37 10.37 -11.12 -11.57
N THR A 38 10.28 -9.98 -12.24
CA THR A 38 10.54 -9.85 -13.68
C THR A 38 11.84 -9.09 -13.94
N LYS A 39 12.46 -9.32 -15.08
CA LYS A 39 13.78 -8.74 -15.41
C LYS A 39 13.78 -7.20 -15.44
N ASN A 40 12.68 -6.60 -15.91
CA ASN A 40 12.56 -5.17 -16.16
C ASN A 40 11.51 -4.50 -15.24
N GLY A 41 11.03 -5.20 -14.21
CA GLY A 41 10.10 -4.64 -13.23
C GLY A 41 10.83 -3.80 -12.17
N LEU A 42 10.10 -2.96 -11.46
CA LEU A 42 10.63 -2.14 -10.36
C LEU A 42 11.27 -3.03 -9.26
N GLU A 43 10.79 -4.25 -9.10
CA GLU A 43 11.33 -5.24 -8.18
C GLU A 43 12.78 -5.64 -8.49
N SER A 44 13.20 -5.60 -9.77
CA SER A 44 14.57 -5.94 -10.17
C SER A 44 15.62 -4.96 -9.65
N GLU A 45 15.20 -3.76 -9.27
CA GLU A 45 16.05 -2.73 -8.65
C GLU A 45 15.91 -2.72 -7.12
N LEU A 46 14.66 -2.74 -6.62
CA LEU A 46 14.38 -2.56 -5.19
C LEU A 46 14.81 -3.77 -4.35
N VAL A 47 14.64 -4.98 -4.87
CA VAL A 47 14.94 -6.21 -4.10
C VAL A 47 16.44 -6.39 -3.84
N PRO A 48 17.33 -6.28 -4.85
CA PRO A 48 18.77 -6.30 -4.62
C PRO A 48 19.26 -5.16 -3.71
N LYS A 49 18.69 -3.94 -3.84
CA LYS A 49 18.99 -2.82 -2.93
C LYS A 49 18.63 -3.12 -1.48
N ALA A 50 17.58 -3.91 -1.25
CA ALA A 50 17.19 -4.39 0.08
C ALA A 50 18.04 -5.58 0.57
N GLY A 51 19.02 -6.04 -0.21
CA GLY A 51 19.97 -7.09 0.14
C GLY A 51 19.38 -8.51 0.09
N PHE A 52 18.41 -8.77 -0.81
CA PHE A 52 17.86 -10.10 -1.04
C PHE A 52 18.30 -10.67 -2.39
N GLU A 53 18.49 -12.00 -2.42
CA GLU A 53 18.77 -12.73 -3.66
C GLU A 53 17.58 -12.61 -4.61
N PHE A 54 17.86 -12.32 -5.88
CA PHE A 54 16.84 -12.07 -6.90
C PHE A 54 17.04 -12.96 -8.12
N LYS A 55 15.97 -13.67 -8.50
CA LYS A 55 15.86 -14.35 -9.79
C LYS A 55 14.64 -13.81 -10.55
N TYR A 56 14.57 -14.02 -11.84
CA TYR A 56 13.47 -13.54 -12.66
C TYR A 56 12.86 -14.64 -13.51
N VAL A 57 11.57 -14.45 -13.82
CA VAL A 57 10.79 -15.28 -14.73
C VAL A 57 10.13 -14.39 -15.78
N THR A 58 9.75 -15.01 -16.89
CA THR A 58 8.96 -14.35 -17.93
C THR A 58 7.53 -14.19 -17.44
N ALA A 59 7.08 -12.95 -17.30
CA ALA A 59 5.68 -12.65 -17.02
C ALA A 59 5.26 -11.38 -17.77
N LYS A 60 3.99 -11.33 -18.21
CA LYS A 60 3.40 -10.18 -18.91
C LYS A 60 2.06 -9.85 -18.30
N TYR A 61 1.72 -8.57 -18.30
CA TYR A 61 0.42 -8.10 -17.88
C TYR A 61 -0.68 -8.57 -18.84
N LEU A 62 -1.74 -9.16 -18.32
CA LEU A 62 -2.92 -9.56 -19.09
C LEU A 62 -3.76 -8.30 -19.40
N ARG A 63 -3.84 -7.93 -20.68
CA ARG A 63 -4.74 -6.85 -21.12
C ARG A 63 -6.18 -7.36 -21.17
N ARG A 64 -7.13 -6.55 -20.71
CA ARG A 64 -8.56 -6.91 -20.61
C ARG A 64 -9.27 -7.12 -21.95
N LYS A 65 -8.74 -6.56 -23.06
CA LYS A 65 -9.33 -6.74 -24.39
C LYS A 65 -8.81 -8.03 -25.03
N VAL A 66 -9.71 -8.86 -25.51
CA VAL A 66 -9.34 -10.04 -26.32
C VAL A 66 -8.55 -9.57 -27.53
N SER A 67 -7.29 -9.95 -27.63
CA SER A 67 -6.38 -9.56 -28.71
C SER A 67 -5.35 -10.66 -28.96
N ILE A 68 -4.72 -10.62 -30.15
CA ILE A 68 -3.58 -11.50 -30.50
C ILE A 68 -2.44 -11.36 -29.45
N GLU A 69 -2.32 -10.20 -28.81
CA GLU A 69 -1.38 -9.98 -27.70
C GLU A 69 -1.68 -10.86 -26.47
N ASN A 70 -2.96 -11.20 -26.25
CA ASN A 70 -3.31 -12.11 -25.15
C ASN A 70 -2.82 -13.54 -25.39
N LEU A 71 -2.75 -13.99 -26.64
CA LEU A 71 -2.13 -15.29 -26.97
C LEU A 71 -0.63 -15.28 -26.66
N LYS A 72 0.08 -14.20 -27.01
CA LYS A 72 1.49 -14.00 -26.63
C LYS A 72 1.68 -13.92 -25.12
N THR A 73 0.72 -13.34 -24.40
CA THR A 73 0.74 -13.27 -22.93
C THR A 73 0.50 -14.65 -22.30
N LEU A 74 -0.39 -15.46 -22.88
CA LEU A 74 -0.61 -16.85 -22.45
C LEU A 74 0.66 -17.71 -22.64
N LEU A 75 1.30 -17.63 -23.80
CA LEU A 75 2.57 -18.33 -24.06
C LEU A 75 3.67 -17.86 -23.11
N ALA A 76 3.76 -16.56 -22.85
CA ALA A 76 4.69 -16.00 -21.87
C ALA A 76 4.40 -16.50 -20.44
N SER A 77 3.12 -16.67 -20.09
CA SER A 77 2.72 -17.21 -18.78
C SER A 77 3.12 -18.68 -18.64
N ILE A 78 2.91 -19.50 -19.68
CA ILE A 78 3.36 -20.91 -19.70
C ILE A 78 4.88 -21.00 -19.55
N LYS A 79 5.63 -20.18 -20.32
CA LYS A 79 7.08 -20.09 -20.18
C LYS A 79 7.49 -19.70 -18.76
N GLY A 80 6.82 -18.69 -18.18
CA GLY A 80 7.07 -18.26 -16.81
C GLY A 80 6.82 -19.34 -15.77
N VAL A 81 5.78 -20.17 -15.95
CA VAL A 81 5.51 -21.33 -15.07
C VAL A 81 6.65 -22.35 -15.17
N MET A 82 7.15 -22.67 -16.39
CA MET A 82 8.27 -23.60 -16.56
C MET A 82 9.56 -23.06 -15.93
N GLU A 83 9.86 -21.77 -16.13
CA GLU A 83 11.02 -21.12 -15.50
C GLU A 83 10.90 -21.13 -13.96
N ALA A 84 9.71 -20.84 -13.43
CA ALA A 84 9.44 -20.90 -11.99
C ALA A 84 9.59 -22.32 -11.44
N MET A 85 9.10 -23.34 -12.15
CA MET A 85 9.31 -24.76 -11.76
C MET A 85 10.78 -25.13 -11.66
N LYS A 86 11.62 -24.64 -12.59
CA LYS A 86 13.07 -24.84 -12.52
C LYS A 86 13.68 -24.20 -11.28
N ILE A 87 13.34 -22.92 -11.01
CA ILE A 87 13.79 -22.20 -9.81
C ILE A 87 13.37 -22.93 -8.53
N ILE A 88 12.10 -23.37 -8.45
CA ILE A 88 11.56 -24.10 -7.30
C ILE A 88 12.30 -25.45 -7.10
N ASN A 89 12.61 -26.18 -8.17
CA ASN A 89 13.36 -27.43 -8.07
C ASN A 89 14.80 -27.23 -7.57
N GLU A 90 15.45 -26.12 -7.98
CA GLU A 90 16.81 -25.78 -7.56
C GLU A 90 16.84 -25.30 -6.11
N PHE A 91 15.96 -24.34 -5.76
CA PHE A 91 15.94 -23.71 -4.44
C PHE A 91 15.30 -24.59 -3.37
N LYS A 92 14.29 -25.40 -3.74
CA LYS A 92 13.51 -26.29 -2.85
C LYS A 92 12.91 -25.53 -1.66
N PRO A 93 12.03 -24.53 -1.92
CA PRO A 93 11.44 -23.73 -0.86
C PRO A 93 10.50 -24.56 0.02
N ASP A 94 10.48 -24.27 1.33
CA ASP A 94 9.51 -24.81 2.27
C ASP A 94 8.13 -24.16 2.08
N ILE A 95 8.11 -22.90 1.57
CA ILE A 95 6.90 -22.14 1.28
C ILE A 95 7.15 -21.14 0.15
N VAL A 96 6.11 -20.85 -0.64
CA VAL A 96 6.07 -19.76 -1.61
C VAL A 96 5.01 -18.73 -1.21
N VAL A 97 5.43 -17.47 -1.11
CA VAL A 97 4.56 -16.35 -0.73
C VAL A 97 4.43 -15.35 -1.88
N GLY A 98 3.20 -15.11 -2.34
CA GLY A 98 2.88 -14.13 -3.37
C GLY A 98 2.18 -12.92 -2.81
N THR A 99 2.63 -11.70 -3.15
CA THR A 99 2.02 -10.45 -2.68
C THR A 99 1.24 -9.70 -3.77
N GLY A 100 1.10 -10.32 -4.94
CA GLY A 100 0.34 -9.75 -6.05
C GLY A 100 1.19 -9.23 -7.21
N GLY A 101 0.50 -8.69 -8.20
CA GLY A 101 1.09 -8.35 -9.48
C GLY A 101 1.15 -9.54 -10.45
N TYR A 102 1.42 -9.23 -11.72
CA TYR A 102 1.35 -10.24 -12.80
C TYR A 102 2.40 -11.35 -12.68
N VAL A 103 3.53 -11.10 -12.00
CA VAL A 103 4.59 -12.09 -11.78
C VAL A 103 4.20 -13.18 -10.78
N CYS A 104 3.31 -12.87 -9.83
CA CYS A 104 2.82 -13.86 -8.86
C CYS A 104 2.09 -15.03 -9.54
N GLY A 105 1.35 -14.77 -10.64
CA GLY A 105 0.59 -15.78 -11.34
C GLY A 105 1.41 -17.04 -11.67
N PRO A 106 2.44 -16.95 -12.51
CA PRO A 106 3.25 -18.10 -12.89
C PRO A 106 4.04 -18.71 -11.72
N VAL A 107 4.56 -17.91 -10.80
CA VAL A 107 5.41 -18.41 -9.70
C VAL A 107 4.58 -19.18 -8.67
N VAL A 108 3.48 -18.64 -8.20
CA VAL A 108 2.62 -19.29 -7.20
C VAL A 108 1.90 -20.50 -7.81
N LEU A 109 1.47 -20.40 -9.09
CA LEU A 109 0.89 -21.56 -9.79
C LEU A 109 1.90 -22.72 -9.90
N ALA A 110 3.15 -22.43 -10.28
CA ALA A 110 4.21 -23.44 -10.33
C ALA A 110 4.44 -24.12 -8.98
N ALA A 111 4.42 -23.34 -7.89
CA ALA A 111 4.56 -23.87 -6.53
C ALA A 111 3.38 -24.77 -6.14
N SER A 112 2.16 -24.34 -6.43
CA SER A 112 0.95 -25.15 -6.19
C SER A 112 0.98 -26.47 -6.97
N LEU A 113 1.36 -26.46 -8.26
CA LEU A 113 1.52 -27.67 -9.07
C LEU A 113 2.59 -28.61 -8.53
N LYS A 114 3.63 -28.07 -7.90
CA LYS A 114 4.69 -28.82 -7.22
C LYS A 114 4.33 -29.26 -5.79
N LYS A 115 3.12 -28.95 -5.33
CA LYS A 115 2.64 -29.21 -3.96
C LYS A 115 3.50 -28.56 -2.86
N VAL A 116 4.25 -27.51 -3.20
CA VAL A 116 4.92 -26.65 -2.22
C VAL A 116 3.86 -25.84 -1.48
N PRO A 117 3.93 -25.68 -0.15
CA PRO A 117 3.04 -24.80 0.60
C PRO A 117 2.96 -23.39 -0.03
N THR A 118 1.75 -22.87 -0.23
CA THR A 118 1.53 -21.59 -0.92
C THR A 118 0.65 -20.64 -0.11
N MET A 119 1.11 -19.40 0.01
CA MET A 119 0.34 -18.31 0.59
C MET A 119 0.31 -17.12 -0.36
N ILE A 120 -0.84 -16.45 -0.48
CA ILE A 120 -0.91 -15.12 -1.10
C ILE A 120 -1.34 -14.08 -0.07
N HIS A 121 -0.90 -12.84 -0.27
CA HIS A 121 -1.29 -11.69 0.52
C HIS A 121 -2.02 -10.67 -0.36
N GLU A 122 -3.24 -10.28 0.06
CA GLU A 122 -4.05 -9.27 -0.61
C GLU A 122 -4.09 -7.99 0.22
N GLN A 123 -3.64 -6.90 -0.37
CA GLN A 123 -3.51 -5.61 0.30
C GLN A 123 -4.79 -4.80 0.29
N ASN A 124 -5.68 -5.02 -0.67
CA ASN A 124 -6.84 -4.16 -0.95
C ASN A 124 -8.15 -4.81 -0.52
N VAL A 125 -9.18 -3.99 -0.34
CA VAL A 125 -10.56 -4.46 -0.15
C VAL A 125 -11.04 -5.23 -1.39
N PHE A 126 -10.79 -4.71 -2.59
CA PHE A 126 -11.12 -5.40 -3.83
C PHE A 126 -9.88 -6.15 -4.34
N PRO A 127 -9.90 -7.51 -4.32
CA PRO A 127 -8.73 -8.29 -4.67
C PRO A 127 -8.32 -8.14 -6.13
N GLY A 128 -7.01 -8.07 -6.36
CA GLY A 128 -6.46 -8.07 -7.71
C GLY A 128 -6.78 -9.36 -8.49
N ILE A 129 -6.88 -9.26 -9.83
CA ILE A 129 -7.22 -10.39 -10.70
C ILE A 129 -6.30 -11.57 -10.46
N THR A 130 -5.00 -11.36 -10.34
CA THR A 130 -4.03 -12.43 -10.07
C THR A 130 -4.34 -13.16 -8.77
N ASN A 131 -4.59 -12.43 -7.68
CA ASN A 131 -4.92 -13.03 -6.38
C ASN A 131 -6.26 -13.76 -6.42
N LYS A 132 -7.28 -13.23 -7.14
CA LYS A 132 -8.55 -13.94 -7.38
C LYS A 132 -8.35 -15.26 -8.13
N MET A 133 -7.51 -15.30 -9.14
CA MET A 133 -7.22 -16.54 -9.86
C MET A 133 -6.47 -17.54 -8.98
N LEU A 134 -5.44 -17.07 -8.28
CA LEU A 134 -4.62 -17.90 -7.41
C LEU A 134 -5.36 -18.42 -6.17
N SER A 135 -6.40 -17.72 -5.70
CA SER A 135 -7.19 -18.13 -4.53
C SER A 135 -7.77 -19.56 -4.65
N LYS A 136 -7.99 -20.01 -5.89
CA LYS A 136 -8.50 -21.37 -6.17
C LYS A 136 -7.48 -22.46 -5.83
N VAL A 137 -6.19 -22.16 -5.98
CA VAL A 137 -5.11 -23.17 -5.94
C VAL A 137 -4.15 -23.03 -4.75
N VAL A 138 -4.13 -21.88 -4.07
CA VAL A 138 -3.27 -21.67 -2.90
C VAL A 138 -3.84 -22.30 -1.63
N ASP A 139 -2.99 -22.49 -0.64
CA ASP A 139 -3.36 -23.08 0.65
C ASP A 139 -3.89 -22.01 1.63
N VAL A 140 -3.29 -20.82 1.66
CA VAL A 140 -3.64 -19.70 2.57
C VAL A 140 -3.74 -18.39 1.80
N ILE A 141 -4.71 -17.57 2.18
CA ILE A 141 -4.94 -16.22 1.65
C ILE A 141 -4.93 -15.24 2.82
N GLY A 142 -3.85 -14.49 2.97
CA GLY A 142 -3.77 -13.37 3.91
C GLY A 142 -4.53 -12.16 3.35
N ILE A 143 -5.51 -11.64 4.09
CA ILE A 143 -6.26 -10.43 3.70
C ILE A 143 -5.98 -9.29 4.66
N SER A 144 -6.07 -8.07 4.14
CA SER A 144 -5.81 -6.85 4.92
C SER A 144 -7.08 -6.13 5.36
N PHE A 145 -8.21 -6.44 4.74
CA PHE A 145 -9.53 -5.90 5.05
C PHE A 145 -10.56 -7.03 5.11
N VAL A 146 -11.40 -7.03 6.15
CA VAL A 146 -12.45 -8.03 6.29
C VAL A 146 -13.46 -7.96 5.13
N GLU A 147 -13.68 -6.78 4.60
CA GLU A 147 -14.56 -6.54 3.45
C GLU A 147 -14.08 -7.25 2.16
N ALA A 148 -12.83 -7.67 2.10
CA ALA A 148 -12.30 -8.43 0.97
C ALA A 148 -12.94 -9.82 0.85
N GLU A 149 -13.41 -10.41 1.95
CA GLU A 149 -14.01 -11.75 2.00
C GLU A 149 -15.13 -11.95 0.97
N LYS A 150 -16.02 -10.96 0.81
CA LYS A 150 -17.18 -11.04 -0.10
C LYS A 150 -16.79 -11.19 -1.58
N TYR A 151 -15.56 -10.91 -1.94
CA TYR A 151 -15.06 -10.98 -3.32
C TYR A 151 -14.36 -12.30 -3.65
N PHE A 152 -14.22 -13.20 -2.67
CA PHE A 152 -13.69 -14.54 -2.85
C PHE A 152 -14.82 -15.58 -2.93
N SER A 153 -14.59 -16.71 -3.62
CA SER A 153 -15.52 -17.81 -3.66
C SER A 153 -15.66 -18.49 -2.28
N GLU A 154 -16.72 -19.25 -2.09
CA GLU A 154 -16.98 -19.92 -0.82
C GLU A 154 -15.83 -20.85 -0.39
N GLU A 155 -15.23 -21.59 -1.34
CA GLU A 155 -14.06 -22.44 -1.08
C GLU A 155 -12.83 -21.61 -0.71
N ALA A 156 -12.63 -20.46 -1.36
CA ALA A 156 -11.51 -19.59 -1.06
C ALA A 156 -11.65 -18.89 0.30
N ARG A 157 -12.88 -18.59 0.73
CA ARG A 157 -13.15 -18.00 2.06
C ARG A 157 -12.66 -18.88 3.20
N LYS A 158 -12.69 -20.19 3.06
CA LYS A 158 -12.18 -21.14 4.06
C LYS A 158 -10.65 -21.05 4.27
N LYS A 159 -9.94 -20.40 3.35
CA LYS A 159 -8.48 -20.21 3.37
C LYS A 159 -8.06 -18.82 3.83
N LEU A 160 -9.03 -17.94 4.12
CA LEU A 160 -8.75 -16.56 4.50
C LEU A 160 -8.20 -16.48 5.93
N VAL A 161 -7.16 -15.66 6.08
CA VAL A 161 -6.58 -15.30 7.37
C VAL A 161 -6.46 -13.77 7.41
N MET A 162 -7.03 -13.13 8.43
CA MET A 162 -6.92 -11.70 8.62
C MET A 162 -5.53 -11.35 9.16
N VAL A 163 -4.67 -10.78 8.29
CA VAL A 163 -3.30 -10.43 8.64
C VAL A 163 -3.05 -8.92 8.68
N GLY A 164 -3.63 -8.15 7.76
CA GLY A 164 -3.40 -6.70 7.61
C GLY A 164 -2.29 -6.38 6.60
N ASN A 165 -2.01 -5.09 6.42
CA ASN A 165 -0.91 -4.61 5.57
C ASN A 165 0.33 -4.29 6.41
N PRO A 166 1.53 -4.79 6.03
CA PRO A 166 2.77 -4.42 6.69
C PRO A 166 3.02 -2.91 6.62
N VAL A 167 3.40 -2.34 7.74
CA VAL A 167 3.69 -0.92 7.89
C VAL A 167 5.15 -0.75 8.28
N ARG A 168 5.81 0.25 7.75
CA ARG A 168 7.23 0.53 8.03
C ARG A 168 7.46 0.75 9.52
N LYS A 169 8.64 0.31 10.00
CA LYS A 169 9.00 0.40 11.42
C LYS A 169 9.00 1.83 11.96
N ASP A 170 9.44 2.80 11.16
CA ASP A 170 9.45 4.22 11.51
C ASP A 170 8.03 4.77 11.78
N ILE A 171 7.01 4.27 11.07
CA ILE A 171 5.59 4.56 11.33
C ILE A 171 5.12 3.91 12.64
N LEU A 172 5.47 2.63 12.86
CA LEU A 172 5.06 1.88 14.06
C LEU A 172 5.62 2.50 15.34
N THR A 173 6.81 3.11 15.27
CA THR A 173 7.50 3.72 16.41
C THR A 173 7.41 5.25 16.45
N ALA A 174 6.63 5.85 15.55
CA ALA A 174 6.49 7.30 15.47
C ALA A 174 5.81 7.87 16.72
N ASP A 175 6.38 8.94 17.25
CA ASP A 175 5.87 9.67 18.41
C ASP A 175 5.42 11.06 17.98
N ARG A 176 4.13 11.36 18.19
CA ARG A 176 3.53 12.62 17.76
C ARG A 176 4.22 13.85 18.38
N ARG A 177 4.58 13.82 19.66
CA ARG A 177 5.21 14.95 20.35
C ARG A 177 6.59 15.23 19.77
N LYS A 178 7.41 14.18 19.60
CA LYS A 178 8.73 14.29 18.98
C LYS A 178 8.63 14.77 17.53
N SER A 179 7.68 14.26 16.77
CA SER A 179 7.43 14.65 15.39
C SER A 179 7.05 16.12 15.25
N ARG A 180 6.15 16.62 16.11
CA ARG A 180 5.77 18.03 16.13
C ARG A 180 6.94 18.93 16.50
N THR A 181 7.76 18.54 17.49
CA THR A 181 8.98 19.28 17.86
C THR A 181 9.97 19.34 16.69
N LYS A 182 10.19 18.23 15.99
CA LYS A 182 11.07 18.17 14.81
C LYS A 182 10.63 19.10 13.67
N LEU A 183 9.31 19.25 13.49
CA LEU A 183 8.72 20.17 12.51
C LEU A 183 8.51 21.59 13.05
N ASN A 184 9.02 21.92 14.24
CA ASN A 184 8.84 23.21 14.90
C ASN A 184 7.36 23.67 15.01
N LEU A 185 6.45 22.73 15.23
CA LEU A 185 5.02 23.00 15.35
C LEU A 185 4.64 23.29 16.80
N ARG A 186 4.04 24.48 17.03
CA ARG A 186 3.45 24.80 18.33
C ARG A 186 2.25 23.89 18.64
N PRO A 187 1.89 23.69 19.92
CA PRO A 187 0.77 22.83 20.30
C PRO A 187 -0.59 23.27 19.74
N ASP A 188 -0.78 24.58 19.54
CA ASP A 188 -2.02 25.23 19.08
C ASP A 188 -2.18 25.23 17.55
N VAL A 189 -1.15 24.88 16.80
CA VAL A 189 -1.17 24.87 15.32
C VAL A 189 -1.83 23.58 14.81
N ILE A 190 -2.82 23.71 13.94
CA ILE A 190 -3.38 22.62 13.16
C ILE A 190 -2.43 22.31 11.99
N PHE A 191 -2.00 21.07 11.88
CA PHE A 191 -1.12 20.64 10.79
C PHE A 191 -1.88 19.76 9.78
N ILE A 192 -1.99 20.28 8.57
CA ILE A 192 -2.58 19.60 7.40
C ILE A 192 -1.44 19.02 6.56
N TYR A 193 -1.40 17.71 6.42
CA TYR A 193 -0.43 17.02 5.57
C TYR A 193 -1.14 16.44 4.34
N SER A 194 -0.71 16.85 3.13
CA SER A 194 -1.36 16.48 1.88
C SER A 194 -0.39 15.81 0.91
N PHE A 195 -0.78 14.66 0.31
CA PHE A 195 0.03 13.95 -0.67
C PHE A 195 -0.77 12.98 -1.53
N GLY A 196 -0.46 12.92 -2.81
CA GLY A 196 -1.09 12.01 -3.79
C GLY A 196 -0.43 10.63 -3.91
N GLY A 197 0.34 10.17 -2.90
CA GLY A 197 1.19 8.98 -2.98
C GLY A 197 2.50 9.25 -3.73
N SER A 198 3.37 8.24 -3.91
CA SER A 198 4.73 8.40 -4.46
C SER A 198 4.80 9.02 -5.86
N GLY A 199 3.79 8.83 -6.68
CA GLY A 199 3.71 9.39 -8.03
C GLY A 199 2.99 10.74 -8.13
N GLY A 200 2.47 11.28 -7.01
CA GLY A 200 1.58 12.43 -6.99
C GLY A 200 0.16 12.11 -7.48
N GLN A 201 -0.71 13.12 -7.51
CA GLN A 201 -2.09 13.04 -7.98
C GLN A 201 -2.51 14.41 -8.51
N LEU A 202 -2.74 14.52 -9.83
CA LEU A 202 -2.99 15.79 -10.48
C LEU A 202 -4.23 16.49 -9.93
N SER A 203 -5.34 15.79 -9.81
CA SER A 203 -6.60 16.32 -9.27
C SER A 203 -6.47 16.88 -7.84
N LEU A 204 -5.69 16.22 -6.98
CA LEU A 204 -5.40 16.72 -5.66
C LEU A 204 -4.48 17.94 -5.72
N ASN A 205 -3.46 17.93 -6.58
CA ASN A 205 -2.57 19.07 -6.76
C ASN A 205 -3.34 20.31 -7.24
N GLU A 206 -4.31 20.18 -8.10
CA GLU A 206 -5.18 21.27 -8.54
C GLU A 206 -6.05 21.80 -7.39
N ALA A 207 -6.74 20.93 -6.68
CA ALA A 207 -7.66 21.34 -5.61
C ALA A 207 -6.93 21.97 -4.39
N ILE A 208 -5.69 21.54 -4.09
CA ILE A 208 -4.95 22.02 -2.92
C ILE A 208 -4.47 23.48 -3.09
N ILE A 209 -4.43 24.03 -4.31
CA ILE A 209 -4.08 25.42 -4.56
C ILE A 209 -5.05 26.36 -3.83
N ASP A 210 -6.34 26.06 -3.86
CA ASP A 210 -7.35 26.88 -3.16
C ASP A 210 -7.23 26.74 -1.63
N VAL A 211 -6.88 25.56 -1.14
CA VAL A 211 -6.56 25.36 0.29
C VAL A 211 -5.33 26.19 0.69
N ILE A 212 -4.30 26.22 -0.16
CA ILE A 212 -3.11 27.06 0.05
C ILE A 212 -3.52 28.55 0.08
N LYS A 213 -4.29 29.02 -0.91
CA LYS A 213 -4.78 30.42 -0.91
C LYS A 213 -5.51 30.78 0.37
N LYS A 214 -6.42 29.90 0.82
CA LYS A 214 -7.23 30.14 2.01
C LYS A 214 -6.41 30.24 3.28
N TYR A 215 -5.46 29.33 3.49
CA TYR A 215 -4.71 29.25 4.75
C TYR A 215 -3.36 29.98 4.74
N ASN A 216 -2.93 30.53 3.60
CA ASN A 216 -1.66 31.23 3.45
C ASN A 216 -1.55 32.45 4.40
N GLY A 217 -0.55 32.42 5.28
CA GLY A 217 -0.33 33.47 6.28
C GLY A 217 -1.11 33.31 7.59
N GLN A 218 -1.96 32.27 7.73
CA GLN A 218 -2.66 32.00 8.99
C GLN A 218 -1.71 31.30 9.99
N SER A 219 -1.41 31.96 11.11
CA SER A 219 -0.40 31.52 12.07
C SER A 219 -0.77 30.26 12.87
N ASN A 220 -2.06 29.88 12.87
CA ASN A 220 -2.61 28.72 13.56
C ASN A 220 -2.80 27.49 12.64
N ILE A 221 -2.45 27.59 11.35
CA ILE A 221 -2.52 26.51 10.37
C ILE A 221 -1.13 26.32 9.73
N LYS A 222 -0.63 25.11 9.67
CA LYS A 222 0.51 24.69 8.84
C LYS A 222 0.01 23.75 7.77
N VAL A 223 0.42 23.95 6.52
CA VAL A 223 0.15 23.03 5.41
C VAL A 223 1.49 22.57 4.82
N ILE A 224 1.66 21.25 4.69
CA ILE A 224 2.71 20.66 3.88
C ILE A 224 2.03 19.85 2.78
N HIS A 225 2.32 20.20 1.53
CA HIS A 225 1.79 19.50 0.36
C HIS A 225 2.92 18.86 -0.44
N VAL A 226 2.76 17.57 -0.79
CA VAL A 226 3.72 16.80 -1.59
C VAL A 226 3.11 16.51 -2.96
N THR A 227 3.62 17.19 -3.97
CA THR A 227 3.10 17.15 -5.34
C THR A 227 3.43 15.84 -6.08
N GLY A 228 4.53 15.17 -5.71
CA GLY A 228 5.20 14.14 -6.50
C GLY A 228 6.25 14.75 -7.45
N LYS A 229 7.43 14.10 -7.54
CA LYS A 229 8.60 14.63 -8.26
C LYS A 229 8.31 15.12 -9.68
N LYS A 230 7.47 14.39 -10.42
CA LYS A 230 7.15 14.73 -11.82
C LYS A 230 6.21 15.92 -11.99
N MET A 231 5.50 16.30 -10.94
CA MET A 231 4.47 17.34 -10.97
C MET A 231 4.89 18.62 -10.24
N TYR A 232 6.06 18.61 -9.58
CA TYR A 232 6.49 19.71 -8.74
C TYR A 232 6.67 21.01 -9.52
N GLU A 233 7.41 20.96 -10.63
CA GLU A 233 7.69 22.15 -11.44
C GLU A 233 6.37 22.78 -11.97
N SER A 234 5.51 21.97 -12.60
CA SER A 234 4.23 22.46 -13.10
C SER A 234 3.30 22.98 -11.99
N PHE A 235 3.35 22.39 -10.80
CA PHE A 235 2.61 22.89 -9.65
C PHE A 235 3.12 24.27 -9.22
N MET A 236 4.44 24.46 -9.13
CA MET A 236 5.03 25.75 -8.76
C MET A 236 4.81 26.82 -9.82
N GLU A 237 4.78 26.47 -11.11
CA GLU A 237 4.37 27.37 -12.20
C GLU A 237 2.93 27.85 -12.00
N ASN A 238 1.98 26.98 -11.61
CA ASN A 238 0.61 27.35 -11.30
C ASN A 238 0.53 28.30 -10.10
N ILE A 239 1.27 28.02 -9.00
CA ILE A 239 1.36 28.92 -7.85
C ILE A 239 1.83 30.32 -8.25
N ASN A 240 2.86 30.39 -9.08
CA ASN A 240 3.44 31.65 -9.56
C ASN A 240 2.49 32.41 -10.50
N SER A 241 1.83 31.70 -11.43
CA SER A 241 0.89 32.32 -12.39
C SER A 241 -0.33 32.95 -11.69
N GLU A 242 -0.71 32.42 -10.54
CA GLU A 242 -1.76 32.96 -9.69
C GLU A 242 -1.26 34.04 -8.69
N ASN A 243 0.02 34.45 -8.80
CA ASN A 243 0.65 35.44 -7.92
C ASN A 243 0.59 35.08 -6.43
N ILE A 244 0.62 33.80 -6.09
CA ILE A 244 0.59 33.32 -4.70
C ILE A 244 2.00 33.37 -4.11
N ILE A 245 2.23 34.26 -3.15
CA ILE A 245 3.48 34.32 -2.38
C ILE A 245 3.32 33.42 -1.14
N LEU A 246 3.94 32.25 -1.16
CA LEU A 246 3.88 31.30 -0.05
C LEU A 246 4.49 31.90 1.23
N LYS A 247 3.73 31.87 2.31
CA LYS A 247 4.18 32.28 3.65
C LYS A 247 4.77 31.09 4.42
N ASN A 248 5.45 31.34 5.53
CA ASN A 248 6.18 30.32 6.31
C ASN A 248 5.31 29.15 6.82
N ASN A 249 4.00 29.31 6.84
CA ASN A 249 3.07 28.28 7.24
C ASN A 249 2.67 27.32 6.10
N ILE A 250 3.07 27.61 4.86
CA ILE A 250 2.84 26.76 3.68
C ILE A 250 4.17 26.23 3.18
N GLU A 251 4.23 24.94 2.95
CA GLU A 251 5.40 24.26 2.39
C GLU A 251 4.98 23.30 1.28
N VAL A 252 5.63 23.42 0.12
CA VAL A 252 5.37 22.57 -1.03
C VAL A 252 6.65 21.79 -1.33
N LEU A 253 6.54 20.47 -1.41
CA LEU A 253 7.64 19.55 -1.62
C LEU A 253 7.41 18.68 -2.85
N ASP A 254 8.45 18.32 -3.54
CA ASP A 254 8.44 17.31 -4.61
C ASP A 254 8.30 15.89 -4.03
N TYR A 255 8.93 15.66 -2.88
CA TYR A 255 8.94 14.36 -2.18
C TYR A 255 9.18 14.54 -0.68
N MET A 256 8.47 13.76 0.14
CA MET A 256 8.65 13.71 1.60
C MET A 256 9.51 12.50 1.99
N TYR A 257 10.78 12.75 2.33
CA TYR A 257 11.70 11.69 2.77
C TYR A 257 11.37 11.16 4.16
N ASP A 258 10.87 12.01 5.05
CA ASP A 258 10.48 11.67 6.42
C ASP A 258 8.96 11.70 6.59
N ALA A 259 8.28 10.86 5.83
CA ALA A 259 6.83 10.77 5.86
C ALA A 259 6.29 10.31 7.22
N ALA A 260 7.05 9.52 7.99
CA ALA A 260 6.64 9.08 9.32
C ALA A 260 6.51 10.26 10.29
N THR A 261 7.46 11.19 10.26
CA THR A 261 7.39 12.42 11.05
C THR A 261 6.19 13.27 10.62
N ALA A 262 5.96 13.46 9.32
CA ALA A 262 4.85 14.27 8.83
C ALA A 262 3.49 13.65 9.19
N LEU A 263 3.29 12.35 8.96
CA LEU A 263 2.06 11.63 9.33
C LEU A 263 1.80 11.69 10.84
N SER A 264 2.81 11.42 11.66
CA SER A 264 2.67 11.39 13.11
C SER A 264 2.38 12.79 13.71
N ALA A 265 2.93 13.84 13.11
CA ALA A 265 2.70 15.22 13.56
C ALA A 265 1.34 15.79 13.14
N SER A 266 0.71 15.26 12.08
CA SER A 266 -0.47 15.84 11.45
C SER A 266 -1.74 15.72 12.30
N ASP A 267 -2.64 16.69 12.14
CA ASP A 267 -3.98 16.67 12.71
C ASP A 267 -4.99 16.11 11.70
N ILE A 268 -4.72 16.31 10.41
CA ILE A 268 -5.49 15.78 9.30
C ILE A 268 -4.56 15.41 8.15
N VAL A 269 -4.85 14.32 7.49
CA VAL A 269 -4.17 13.87 6.27
C VAL A 269 -5.12 13.96 5.09
N ILE A 270 -4.64 14.52 3.98
CA ILE A 270 -5.37 14.54 2.71
C ILE A 270 -4.56 13.73 1.69
N GLY A 271 -5.16 12.69 1.12
CA GLY A 271 -4.36 11.88 0.21
C GLY A 271 -5.12 10.81 -0.57
N SER A 272 -4.37 10.13 -1.43
CA SER A 272 -4.90 8.98 -2.16
C SER A 272 -5.12 7.77 -1.24
N ALA A 273 -6.04 6.87 -1.61
CA ALA A 273 -6.46 5.74 -0.80
C ALA A 273 -5.69 4.43 -1.15
N GLY A 274 -4.37 4.53 -1.28
CA GLY A 274 -3.52 3.35 -1.42
C GLY A 274 -3.56 2.49 -0.14
N ALA A 275 -3.59 1.17 -0.27
CA ALA A 275 -3.75 0.26 0.85
C ALA A 275 -2.68 0.42 1.94
N ILE A 276 -1.42 0.65 1.54
CA ILE A 276 -0.32 0.88 2.49
C ILE A 276 -0.46 2.26 3.16
N THR A 277 -0.83 3.29 2.40
CA THR A 277 -1.11 4.64 2.96
C THR A 277 -2.20 4.56 4.03
N ILE A 278 -3.28 3.84 3.75
CA ILE A 278 -4.36 3.61 4.72
C ILE A 278 -3.86 2.89 5.97
N ALA A 279 -3.05 1.85 5.81
CA ALA A 279 -2.47 1.14 6.95
C ALA A 279 -1.58 2.07 7.81
N GLU A 280 -0.77 2.93 7.19
CA GLU A 280 0.04 3.94 7.90
C GLU A 280 -0.84 4.98 8.62
N ILE A 281 -1.89 5.49 7.97
CA ILE A 281 -2.86 6.43 8.54
C ILE A 281 -3.55 5.83 9.78
N THR A 282 -4.00 4.58 9.68
CA THR A 282 -4.69 3.91 10.78
C THR A 282 -3.76 3.59 11.94
N VAL A 283 -2.52 3.17 11.68
CA VAL A 283 -1.50 2.93 12.72
C VAL A 283 -1.19 4.21 13.50
N ILE A 284 -1.07 5.34 12.84
CA ILE A 284 -0.92 6.65 13.51
C ILE A 284 -2.22 7.04 14.22
N GLY A 285 -3.38 6.74 13.64
CA GLY A 285 -4.68 7.13 14.15
C GLY A 285 -5.03 8.57 13.77
N VAL A 286 -4.64 9.03 12.59
CA VAL A 286 -4.92 10.39 12.13
C VAL A 286 -6.21 10.43 11.29
N PRO A 287 -7.09 11.44 11.48
CA PRO A 287 -8.23 11.71 10.61
C PRO A 287 -7.80 11.95 9.17
N SER A 288 -8.58 11.53 8.20
CA SER A 288 -8.19 11.70 6.80
C SER A 288 -9.34 12.12 5.88
N ILE A 289 -8.99 12.86 4.83
CA ILE A 289 -9.80 13.06 3.62
C ILE A 289 -9.13 12.26 2.51
N LEU A 290 -9.83 11.24 2.03
CA LEU A 290 -9.30 10.32 1.03
C LEU A 290 -9.85 10.64 -0.35
N ILE A 291 -8.95 10.78 -1.31
CA ILE A 291 -9.25 11.07 -2.71
C ILE A 291 -8.79 9.87 -3.54
N PRO A 292 -9.67 8.86 -3.75
CA PRO A 292 -9.31 7.65 -4.49
C PRO A 292 -8.98 7.98 -5.93
N LYS A 293 -7.84 7.48 -6.42
CA LYS A 293 -7.44 7.62 -7.83
C LYS A 293 -8.31 6.76 -8.73
N THR A 294 -8.91 7.36 -9.76
CA THR A 294 -9.82 6.68 -10.70
C THR A 294 -9.11 5.76 -11.70
N TYR A 295 -7.82 6.00 -11.95
CA TYR A 295 -7.01 5.24 -12.92
C TYR A 295 -6.31 4.02 -12.32
N THR A 296 -6.63 3.64 -11.08
CA THR A 296 -6.08 2.42 -10.46
C THR A 296 -6.82 1.16 -10.93
N ALA A 297 -6.10 0.03 -10.92
CA ALA A 297 -6.69 -1.24 -11.34
C ALA A 297 -7.95 -1.54 -10.50
N GLU A 298 -9.05 -1.98 -11.14
CA GLU A 298 -10.30 -2.37 -10.48
C GLU A 298 -10.91 -1.29 -9.55
N ASN A 299 -10.50 -0.02 -9.68
CA ASN A 299 -10.93 1.06 -8.78
C ASN A 299 -10.71 0.74 -7.28
N HIS A 300 -9.70 -0.09 -6.96
CA HIS A 300 -9.49 -0.61 -5.60
C HIS A 300 -9.32 0.49 -4.56
N GLN A 301 -8.82 1.68 -4.94
CA GLN A 301 -8.68 2.78 -4.00
C GLN A 301 -10.02 3.30 -3.48
N GLU A 302 -11.06 3.32 -4.29
CA GLU A 302 -12.39 3.71 -3.80
C GLU A 302 -12.92 2.71 -2.77
N TYR A 303 -12.78 1.41 -3.03
CA TYR A 303 -13.18 0.39 -2.04
C TYR A 303 -12.40 0.53 -0.73
N ASN A 304 -11.11 0.79 -0.80
CA ASN A 304 -10.27 1.02 0.37
C ASN A 304 -10.73 2.26 1.16
N ALA A 305 -10.98 3.39 0.47
CA ALA A 305 -11.44 4.62 1.10
C ALA A 305 -12.80 4.47 1.77
N ARG A 306 -13.75 3.81 1.07
CA ARG A 306 -15.09 3.56 1.60
C ARG A 306 -15.09 2.66 2.85
N ALA A 307 -14.13 1.75 2.99
CA ALA A 307 -13.98 0.98 4.21
C ALA A 307 -13.68 1.87 5.43
N LEU A 308 -12.79 2.88 5.28
CA LEU A 308 -12.51 3.82 6.36
C LEU A 308 -13.67 4.79 6.62
N GLU A 309 -14.33 5.24 5.56
CA GLU A 309 -15.49 6.13 5.67
C GLU A 309 -16.64 5.47 6.43
N LYS A 310 -16.92 4.20 6.14
CA LYS A 310 -17.95 3.40 6.83
C LYS A 310 -17.72 3.33 8.35
N GLU A 311 -16.47 3.23 8.75
CA GLU A 311 -16.07 3.21 10.16
C GLU A 311 -15.94 4.63 10.77
N GLY A 312 -16.22 5.70 9.99
CA GLY A 312 -16.11 7.08 10.44
C GLY A 312 -14.66 7.51 10.73
N ALA A 313 -13.69 6.89 10.10
CA ALA A 313 -12.26 7.19 10.21
C ALA A 313 -11.77 8.18 9.13
N ALA A 314 -12.51 8.31 8.03
CA ALA A 314 -12.20 9.18 6.92
C ALA A 314 -13.44 9.82 6.30
N LYS A 315 -13.23 10.94 5.60
CA LYS A 315 -14.14 11.46 4.58
C LYS A 315 -13.63 11.05 3.21
N VAL A 316 -14.53 10.86 2.24
CA VAL A 316 -14.16 10.47 0.87
C VAL A 316 -14.68 11.49 -0.12
N ILE A 317 -13.77 12.02 -0.96
CA ILE A 317 -14.13 12.86 -2.10
C ILE A 317 -13.65 12.12 -3.36
N LEU A 318 -14.58 11.80 -4.27
CA LEU A 318 -14.20 11.21 -5.56
C LEU A 318 -13.57 12.27 -6.47
N GLU A 319 -12.59 11.90 -7.30
CA GLU A 319 -11.90 12.85 -8.19
C GLU A 319 -12.86 13.68 -9.06
N LYS A 320 -13.98 13.10 -9.50
CA LYS A 320 -15.01 13.81 -10.29
C LYS A 320 -15.78 14.89 -9.51
N ASP A 321 -15.78 14.80 -8.18
CA ASP A 321 -16.49 15.68 -7.26
C ASP A 321 -15.51 16.61 -6.50
N LEU A 322 -14.22 16.53 -6.81
CA LEU A 322 -13.15 17.25 -6.14
C LEU A 322 -12.94 18.62 -6.80
N ASP A 323 -13.11 19.65 -6.00
CA ASP A 323 -12.63 21.00 -6.25
C ASP A 323 -12.11 21.63 -4.94
N GLY A 324 -11.48 22.79 -5.05
CA GLY A 324 -10.89 23.46 -3.88
C GLY A 324 -11.92 23.83 -2.81
N ASN A 325 -13.12 24.30 -3.19
CA ASN A 325 -14.17 24.68 -2.25
C ASN A 325 -14.70 23.47 -1.47
N LYS A 326 -14.94 22.36 -2.18
CA LYS A 326 -15.36 21.09 -1.57
C LYS A 326 -14.30 20.58 -0.60
N LEU A 327 -13.03 20.62 -0.99
CA LEU A 327 -11.93 20.19 -0.14
C LEU A 327 -11.81 21.07 1.12
N ILE A 328 -11.90 22.39 0.98
CA ILE A 328 -11.87 23.34 2.09
C ILE A 328 -13.03 23.06 3.06
N LYS A 329 -14.24 22.86 2.55
CA LYS A 329 -15.41 22.57 3.37
C LYS A 329 -15.20 21.31 4.24
N GLU A 330 -14.72 20.21 3.65
CA GLU A 330 -14.48 18.98 4.40
C GLU A 330 -13.33 19.11 5.41
N ILE A 331 -12.32 19.96 5.11
CA ILE A 331 -11.25 20.29 6.06
C ILE A 331 -11.85 21.02 7.26
N GLU A 332 -12.64 22.08 7.03
CA GLU A 332 -13.25 22.92 8.08
C GLU A 332 -14.19 22.10 8.97
N GLU A 333 -15.03 21.24 8.40
CA GLU A 333 -15.91 20.35 9.16
C GLU A 333 -15.14 19.49 10.17
N ILE A 334 -13.90 19.11 9.84
CA ILE A 334 -13.06 18.28 10.71
C ILE A 334 -12.29 19.11 11.73
N ILE A 335 -11.60 20.18 11.28
CA ILE A 335 -10.67 20.92 12.16
C ILE A 335 -11.34 21.90 13.11
N GLU A 336 -12.50 22.44 12.76
CA GLU A 336 -13.26 23.36 13.60
C GLU A 336 -14.04 22.65 14.71
N ASN A 337 -14.33 21.36 14.53
CA ASN A 337 -15.05 20.55 15.50
C ASN A 337 -14.12 19.53 16.19
N LYS A 338 -13.62 19.89 17.36
CA LYS A 338 -12.73 19.02 18.17
C LYS A 338 -13.31 17.62 18.44
N ASN A 339 -14.64 17.48 18.53
CA ASN A 339 -15.27 16.18 18.75
C ASN A 339 -15.22 15.34 17.49
N VAL A 340 -15.45 15.93 16.31
CA VAL A 340 -15.32 15.23 15.01
C VAL A 340 -13.88 14.74 14.84
N LEU A 341 -12.91 15.64 15.00
CA LEU A 341 -11.49 15.32 14.88
C LEU A 341 -11.09 14.16 15.83
N LYS A 342 -11.50 14.25 17.10
CA LYS A 342 -11.22 13.22 18.11
C LYS A 342 -11.89 11.89 17.76
N THR A 343 -13.16 11.91 17.35
CA THR A 343 -13.90 10.68 16.99
C THR A 343 -13.29 10.00 15.78
N MET A 344 -12.98 10.76 14.72
CA MET A 344 -12.30 10.22 13.54
C MET A 344 -10.94 9.61 13.88
N SER A 345 -10.16 10.29 14.73
CA SER A 345 -8.85 9.77 15.20
C SER A 345 -9.00 8.44 15.95
N LEU A 346 -9.95 8.33 16.86
CA LEU A 346 -10.22 7.10 17.61
C LEU A 346 -10.68 5.97 16.68
N ASN A 347 -11.56 6.26 15.74
CA ASN A 347 -12.04 5.29 14.77
C ASN A 347 -10.91 4.82 13.85
N SER A 348 -10.08 5.74 13.36
CA SER A 348 -8.88 5.41 12.58
C SER A 348 -7.95 4.48 13.37
N LYS A 349 -7.68 4.81 14.65
CA LYS A 349 -6.82 3.98 15.51
C LYS A 349 -7.38 2.60 15.79
N ARG A 350 -8.71 2.43 15.89
CA ARG A 350 -9.36 1.12 16.08
C ARG A 350 -9.15 0.18 14.88
N MET A 351 -8.99 0.72 13.69
CA MET A 351 -8.73 -0.06 12.47
C MET A 351 -7.26 -0.47 12.35
N ALA A 352 -6.39 0.04 13.22
CA ALA A 352 -4.95 -0.24 13.15
C ALA A 352 -4.66 -1.73 13.37
N ASN A 353 -3.78 -2.26 12.54
CA ASN A 353 -3.17 -3.57 12.77
C ASN A 353 -1.65 -3.36 12.87
N THR A 354 -1.11 -3.53 14.08
CA THR A 354 0.31 -3.27 14.39
C THR A 354 1.16 -4.54 14.45
N ASP A 355 0.52 -5.72 14.40
CA ASP A 355 1.17 -7.03 14.53
C ASP A 355 1.16 -7.85 13.22
N VAL A 356 1.13 -7.14 12.11
CA VAL A 356 0.93 -7.74 10.79
C VAL A 356 2.04 -8.71 10.41
N GLU A 357 3.29 -8.30 10.60
CA GLU A 357 4.44 -9.11 10.21
C GLU A 357 4.50 -10.42 11.00
N ASN A 358 4.15 -10.40 12.30
CA ASN A 358 4.06 -11.61 13.11
C ASN A 358 2.92 -12.52 12.62
N LYS A 359 1.73 -11.98 12.38
CA LYS A 359 0.59 -12.76 11.88
C LYS A 359 0.88 -13.45 10.55
N ILE A 360 1.53 -12.74 9.62
CA ILE A 360 1.95 -13.33 8.34
C ILE A 360 2.96 -14.45 8.58
N TYR A 361 3.98 -14.20 9.42
CA TYR A 361 5.01 -15.18 9.73
C TYR A 361 4.42 -16.43 10.40
N GLU A 362 3.54 -16.27 11.38
CA GLU A 362 2.83 -17.36 12.05
C GLU A 362 1.97 -18.17 11.06
N ALA A 363 1.23 -17.50 10.16
CA ALA A 363 0.46 -18.18 9.14
C ALA A 363 1.35 -19.03 8.21
N MET A 364 2.53 -18.52 7.85
CA MET A 364 3.53 -19.25 7.05
C MET A 364 4.05 -20.50 7.80
N VAL A 365 4.47 -20.34 9.06
CA VAL A 365 5.01 -21.43 9.89
C VAL A 365 3.95 -22.50 10.14
N ASN A 366 2.73 -22.09 10.46
CA ASN A 366 1.61 -23.02 10.69
C ASN A 366 1.32 -23.83 9.42
N LEU A 367 1.33 -23.20 8.25
CA LEU A 367 1.11 -23.89 6.98
C LEU A 367 2.21 -24.92 6.68
N ILE A 368 3.49 -24.56 6.88
CA ILE A 368 4.62 -25.49 6.69
C ILE A 368 4.47 -26.71 7.61
N ASN A 369 4.13 -26.48 8.89
CA ASN A 369 3.97 -27.54 9.88
C ASN A 369 2.79 -28.48 9.56
N LEU A 370 1.67 -27.95 9.07
CA LEU A 370 0.51 -28.74 8.65
C LEU A 370 0.84 -29.65 7.47
N LYS A 371 1.50 -29.12 6.45
CA LYS A 371 1.88 -29.89 5.24
C LYS A 371 2.95 -30.96 5.52
N SER A 372 3.89 -30.67 6.42
CA SER A 372 4.89 -31.68 6.81
C SER A 372 4.30 -32.86 7.59
N LYS A 373 3.21 -32.67 8.33
CA LYS A 373 2.47 -33.74 9.01
C LYS A 373 1.61 -34.57 8.06
N SER A 374 1.06 -33.98 7.01
CA SER A 374 0.22 -34.69 6.03
C SER A 374 1.03 -35.49 5.00
N ASN A 375 2.35 -35.29 4.93
CA ASN A 375 3.27 -36.03 4.05
C ASN A 375 4.01 -37.18 4.79
N LYS A 376 3.79 -37.34 6.07
CA LYS A 376 4.20 -38.49 6.90
C LYS A 376 3.05 -39.47 7.07
#